data_878de191296150030191a88ac304591c
#
_entry.id   878de191296150030191a88ac304591c
#
_cell.length_a   1.000
_cell.length_b   1.000
_cell.length_c   1.000
_cell.angle_alpha   90.00
_cell.angle_beta   90.00
_cell.angle_gamma   90.00
#
_symmetry.space_group_name_H-M   'P 1'
#
loop_
_entity.id
_entity.type
_entity.pdbx_description
1 polymer ?
#
loop_
_entity_poly.entity_id
_entity_poly.type
_entity_poly.pdbx_seq_one_letter_code
_entity_poly.pdbx_strand_id
1 'polypeptide(L)'
;MLRLAHGLDTNHPVHRAMVDLGKRLKNNSNGKLTVKIYPSGQLGAERECLELLQIGSLDITKVSAAVLENFVPEYKVFSIPYLFRNKTHSHTVYDNQVGRQFLNKGSDYKLKGLCFYDAGSRSFYTKSKSIETPDDLKGMKIRVQKSNMAVSLVRQLGGSPTPISWGELYTALQQGVVDGAENNLPSFYTSKHYEVCNYYSFDEHTAVPDVMLIGTETWNRLNKQERKWLQEAANASAQYQRKLWALAEEEALQAIKAAGVEVTYPNKSLFASKMEPINAVFAPESEAFQLIQAIKDVPQ
;
A
#
# COMPACT_ATOMS: atom_id res chain seq x y z
N MET A 1 -0.13 15.51 -22.03
CA MET A 1 -1.04 14.64 -21.27
C MET A 1 -0.21 13.53 -20.64
N LEU A 2 -0.37 13.29 -19.32
CA LEU A 2 0.32 12.24 -18.57
C LEU A 2 -0.62 11.04 -18.43
N ARG A 3 -0.10 9.82 -18.57
CA ARG A 3 -0.82 8.56 -18.39
C ARG A 3 -0.56 8.06 -16.98
N LEU A 4 -1.63 7.80 -16.20
CA LEU A 4 -1.57 7.25 -14.86
C LEU A 4 -2.30 5.91 -14.82
N ALA A 5 -1.66 4.84 -14.34
CA ALA A 5 -2.26 3.52 -14.20
C ALA A 5 -2.26 3.02 -12.76
N HIS A 6 -3.24 2.21 -12.41
CA HIS A 6 -3.32 1.53 -11.11
C HIS A 6 -4.27 0.33 -11.13
N GLY A 7 -4.13 -0.58 -10.16
CA GLY A 7 -4.94 -1.81 -10.08
C GLY A 7 -6.26 -1.69 -9.34
N LEU A 8 -6.58 -0.55 -8.72
CA LEU A 8 -7.76 -0.39 -7.87
C LEU A 8 -9.02 -0.06 -8.66
N ASP A 9 -10.19 -0.41 -8.12
CA ASP A 9 -11.49 -0.04 -8.67
C ASP A 9 -11.74 1.48 -8.58
N THR A 10 -12.64 1.98 -9.42
CA THR A 10 -12.98 3.42 -9.48
C THR A 10 -13.71 3.93 -8.23
N ASN A 11 -14.34 3.06 -7.46
CA ASN A 11 -14.98 3.39 -6.18
C ASN A 11 -13.98 3.55 -5.03
N HIS A 12 -12.76 3.02 -5.19
CA HIS A 12 -11.75 3.06 -4.15
C HIS A 12 -11.31 4.50 -3.81
N PRO A 13 -11.13 4.87 -2.51
CA PRO A 13 -10.77 6.23 -2.10
C PRO A 13 -9.45 6.72 -2.73
N VAL A 14 -8.50 5.83 -2.96
CA VAL A 14 -7.24 6.14 -3.64
C VAL A 14 -7.45 6.54 -5.10
N HIS A 15 -8.35 5.88 -5.85
CA HIS A 15 -8.71 6.30 -7.21
C HIS A 15 -9.29 7.73 -7.20
N ARG A 16 -10.20 8.02 -6.29
CA ARG A 16 -10.81 9.36 -6.16
C ARG A 16 -9.77 10.45 -5.89
N ALA A 17 -8.74 10.15 -5.11
CA ALA A 17 -7.62 11.06 -4.87
C ALA A 17 -6.74 11.26 -6.12
N MET A 18 -6.53 10.23 -6.93
CA MET A 18 -5.83 10.36 -8.22
C MET A 18 -6.61 11.19 -9.23
N VAL A 19 -7.95 11.10 -9.22
CA VAL A 19 -8.82 12.00 -10.01
C VAL A 19 -8.64 13.45 -9.55
N ASP A 20 -8.59 13.70 -8.24
CA ASP A 20 -8.34 15.02 -7.65
C ASP A 20 -6.95 15.55 -8.05
N LEU A 21 -5.90 14.72 -8.01
CA LEU A 21 -4.56 15.07 -8.51
C LEU A 21 -4.64 15.57 -9.96
N GLY A 22 -5.32 14.83 -10.83
CA GLY A 22 -5.48 15.23 -12.24
C GLY A 22 -6.22 16.55 -12.42
N LYS A 23 -7.28 16.80 -11.64
CA LYS A 23 -8.01 18.06 -11.62
C LYS A 23 -7.14 19.23 -11.16
N ARG A 24 -6.41 19.06 -10.06
CA ARG A 24 -5.48 20.08 -9.53
C ARG A 24 -4.38 20.40 -10.53
N LEU A 25 -3.75 19.38 -11.11
CA LEU A 25 -2.70 19.57 -12.11
C LEU A 25 -3.21 20.36 -13.32
N LYS A 26 -4.39 20.02 -13.84
CA LYS A 26 -5.02 20.74 -14.93
C LYS A 26 -5.26 22.22 -14.57
N ASN A 27 -5.79 22.48 -13.38
CA ASN A 27 -6.07 23.83 -12.90
C ASN A 27 -4.77 24.64 -12.69
N ASN A 28 -3.79 24.08 -11.96
CA ASN A 28 -2.51 24.74 -11.68
C ASN A 28 -1.73 25.07 -12.95
N SER A 29 -1.87 24.27 -14.00
CA SER A 29 -1.18 24.44 -15.28
C SER A 29 -1.98 25.21 -16.32
N ASN A 30 -3.17 25.74 -16.00
CA ASN A 30 -4.10 26.33 -16.96
C ASN A 30 -4.35 25.42 -18.18
N GLY A 31 -4.53 24.12 -17.92
CA GLY A 31 -4.81 23.10 -18.93
C GLY A 31 -3.60 22.59 -19.72
N LYS A 32 -2.39 23.09 -19.48
CA LYS A 32 -1.16 22.65 -20.19
C LYS A 32 -0.81 21.19 -19.87
N LEU A 33 -1.03 20.75 -18.62
CA LEU A 33 -0.85 19.38 -18.17
C LEU A 33 -2.19 18.77 -17.78
N THR A 34 -2.44 17.58 -18.30
CA THR A 34 -3.64 16.78 -17.98
C THR A 34 -3.23 15.35 -17.66
N VAL A 35 -4.06 14.64 -16.90
CA VAL A 35 -3.85 13.23 -16.55
C VAL A 35 -4.97 12.40 -17.15
N LYS A 36 -4.62 11.31 -17.85
CA LYS A 36 -5.54 10.24 -18.23
C LYS A 36 -5.29 9.06 -17.32
N ILE A 37 -6.33 8.61 -16.59
CA ILE A 37 -6.23 7.50 -15.64
C ILE A 37 -6.71 6.20 -16.31
N TYR A 38 -5.96 5.13 -16.07
CA TYR A 38 -6.24 3.75 -16.46
C TYR A 38 -6.40 2.91 -15.17
N PRO A 39 -7.63 2.78 -14.64
CA PRO A 39 -7.91 2.06 -13.39
C PRO A 39 -8.01 0.55 -13.62
N SER A 40 -8.25 -0.19 -12.52
CA SER A 40 -8.64 -1.62 -12.52
C SER A 40 -7.68 -2.54 -13.30
N GLY A 41 -6.40 -2.22 -13.30
CA GLY A 41 -5.37 -3.05 -13.93
C GLY A 41 -5.38 -3.01 -15.47
N GLN A 42 -5.99 -2.01 -16.10
CA GLN A 42 -6.07 -1.91 -17.58
C GLN A 42 -4.69 -1.95 -18.26
N LEU A 43 -3.63 -1.51 -17.60
CA LEU A 43 -2.26 -1.54 -18.11
C LEU A 43 -1.36 -2.56 -17.40
N GLY A 44 -1.95 -3.55 -16.72
CA GLY A 44 -1.26 -4.57 -15.97
C GLY A 44 -1.35 -4.37 -14.45
N ALA A 45 -0.76 -5.31 -13.69
CA ALA A 45 -0.65 -5.23 -12.26
C ALA A 45 0.45 -4.22 -11.84
N GLU A 46 0.65 -4.04 -10.54
CA GLU A 46 1.59 -3.02 -10.01
C GLU A 46 3.03 -3.22 -10.51
N ARG A 47 3.48 -4.48 -10.63
CA ARG A 47 4.81 -4.81 -11.15
C ARG A 47 4.97 -4.35 -12.60
N GLU A 48 4.04 -4.72 -13.47
CA GLU A 48 4.05 -4.35 -14.88
C GLU A 48 3.99 -2.82 -15.05
N CYS A 49 3.20 -2.14 -14.22
CA CYS A 49 3.16 -0.67 -14.22
C CYS A 49 4.52 -0.03 -13.84
N LEU A 50 5.27 -0.62 -12.88
CA LEU A 50 6.62 -0.16 -12.54
C LEU A 50 7.58 -0.37 -13.72
N GLU A 51 7.55 -1.52 -14.38
CA GLU A 51 8.35 -1.81 -15.57
C GLU A 51 8.02 -0.84 -16.72
N LEU A 52 6.74 -0.52 -16.93
CA LEU A 52 6.32 0.48 -17.92
C LEU A 52 6.80 1.90 -17.59
N LEU A 53 6.91 2.29 -16.30
CA LEU A 53 7.54 3.55 -15.90
C LEU A 53 9.04 3.57 -16.25
N GLN A 54 9.75 2.48 -15.96
CA GLN A 54 11.20 2.38 -16.18
C GLN A 54 11.59 2.50 -17.66
N ILE A 55 10.72 2.04 -18.56
CA ILE A 55 10.93 2.13 -20.02
C ILE A 55 10.25 3.35 -20.67
N GLY A 56 9.64 4.25 -19.88
CA GLY A 56 8.98 5.45 -20.36
C GLY A 56 7.65 5.25 -21.10
N SER A 57 7.08 4.03 -21.08
CA SER A 57 5.79 3.71 -21.70
C SER A 57 4.58 4.11 -20.87
N LEU A 58 4.77 4.40 -19.58
CA LEU A 58 3.80 4.96 -18.65
C LEU A 58 4.44 6.14 -17.95
N ASP A 59 3.64 7.14 -17.57
CA ASP A 59 4.16 8.36 -16.94
C ASP A 59 4.10 8.29 -15.41
N ILE A 60 2.94 7.86 -14.86
CA ILE A 60 2.66 7.84 -13.41
C ILE A 60 1.99 6.52 -13.04
N THR A 61 2.33 5.98 -11.88
CA THR A 61 1.58 4.86 -11.28
C THR A 61 1.45 5.01 -9.78
N LYS A 62 0.46 4.32 -9.21
CA LYS A 62 0.31 4.08 -7.78
C LYS A 62 0.60 2.60 -7.50
N VAL A 63 1.51 2.34 -6.58
CA VAL A 63 1.83 0.98 -6.14
C VAL A 63 1.96 0.91 -4.62
N SER A 64 1.75 -0.27 -4.05
CA SER A 64 2.09 -0.54 -2.65
C SER A 64 3.61 -0.53 -2.44
N ALA A 65 4.08 0.04 -1.34
CA ALA A 65 5.49 -0.01 -0.93
C ALA A 65 6.00 -1.46 -0.83
N ALA A 66 5.13 -2.42 -0.49
CA ALA A 66 5.48 -3.84 -0.44
C ALA A 66 5.83 -4.42 -1.83
N VAL A 67 5.17 -3.98 -2.90
CA VAL A 67 5.54 -4.41 -4.26
C VAL A 67 6.78 -3.66 -4.74
N LEU A 68 6.91 -2.39 -4.35
CA LEU A 68 8.03 -1.52 -4.72
C LEU A 68 9.37 -2.02 -4.15
N GLU A 69 9.40 -2.76 -3.03
CA GLU A 69 10.62 -3.32 -2.44
C GLU A 69 11.42 -4.21 -3.40
N ASN A 70 10.77 -4.79 -4.42
CA ASN A 70 11.44 -5.62 -5.44
C ASN A 70 12.20 -4.79 -6.48
N PHE A 71 11.97 -3.49 -6.54
CA PHE A 71 12.61 -2.54 -7.44
C PHE A 71 13.56 -1.60 -6.68
N VAL A 72 13.14 -1.18 -5.49
CA VAL A 72 13.86 -0.27 -4.61
C VAL A 72 13.92 -0.93 -3.22
N PRO A 73 15.01 -1.63 -2.89
CA PRO A 73 15.07 -2.53 -1.72
C PRO A 73 14.79 -1.86 -0.37
N GLU A 74 15.02 -0.56 -0.23
CA GLU A 74 14.79 0.19 1.00
C GLU A 74 13.30 0.24 1.38
N TYR A 75 12.40 0.12 0.41
CA TYR A 75 10.95 0.13 0.68
C TYR A 75 10.48 -1.07 1.50
N LYS A 76 11.27 -2.15 1.63
CA LYS A 76 10.99 -3.26 2.55
C LYS A 76 10.81 -2.81 4.00
N VAL A 77 11.37 -1.67 4.39
CA VAL A 77 11.24 -1.09 5.72
C VAL A 77 9.77 -0.83 6.07
N PHE A 78 8.95 -0.38 5.12
CA PHE A 78 7.53 -0.14 5.36
C PHE A 78 6.71 -1.42 5.60
N SER A 79 7.24 -2.59 5.28
CA SER A 79 6.61 -3.89 5.50
C SER A 79 6.99 -4.51 6.86
N ILE A 80 7.77 -3.80 7.69
CA ILE A 80 8.12 -4.25 9.04
C ILE A 80 6.87 -4.22 9.91
N PRO A 81 6.54 -5.33 10.58
CA PRO A 81 5.38 -5.40 11.46
C PRO A 81 5.49 -4.42 12.62
N TYR A 82 4.38 -3.75 12.94
CA TYR A 82 4.25 -2.82 14.07
C TYR A 82 5.30 -1.69 14.09
N LEU A 83 5.82 -1.29 12.92
CA LEU A 83 6.82 -0.22 12.80
C LEU A 83 6.27 1.13 13.26
N PHE A 84 5.06 1.45 12.87
CA PHE A 84 4.41 2.71 13.19
C PHE A 84 3.62 2.60 14.50
N ARG A 85 3.78 3.60 15.39
CA ARG A 85 3.07 3.65 16.66
C ARG A 85 1.55 3.85 16.50
N ASN A 86 1.17 4.64 15.52
CA ASN A 86 -0.23 4.94 15.18
C ASN A 86 -0.30 5.66 13.81
N LYS A 87 -1.50 5.96 13.34
CA LYS A 87 -1.76 6.66 12.08
C LYS A 87 -1.12 8.05 12.02
N THR A 88 -1.15 8.82 13.12
CA THR A 88 -0.52 10.15 13.17
C THR A 88 0.99 10.03 12.96
N HIS A 89 1.63 9.08 13.60
CA HIS A 89 3.06 8.83 13.43
C HIS A 89 3.42 8.48 11.97
N SER A 90 2.66 7.59 11.34
CA SER A 90 2.92 7.25 9.93
C SER A 90 2.74 8.45 9.00
N HIS A 91 1.70 9.26 9.18
CA HIS A 91 1.50 10.49 8.40
C HIS A 91 2.63 11.50 8.61
N THR A 92 3.11 11.68 9.85
CA THR A 92 4.25 12.56 10.14
C THR A 92 5.52 12.07 9.44
N VAL A 93 5.77 10.75 9.43
CA VAL A 93 6.89 10.16 8.68
C VAL A 93 6.78 10.41 7.18
N TYR A 94 5.60 10.21 6.59
CA TYR A 94 5.40 10.41 5.14
C TYR A 94 5.61 11.85 4.70
N ASP A 95 5.29 12.84 5.57
CA ASP A 95 5.31 14.26 5.24
C ASP A 95 6.67 14.93 5.55
N ASN A 96 7.50 14.30 6.37
CA ASN A 96 8.77 14.88 6.83
C ASN A 96 9.97 14.54 5.92
N GLN A 97 11.19 14.81 6.43
CA GLN A 97 12.42 14.55 5.70
C GLN A 97 12.67 13.06 5.45
N VAL A 98 12.27 12.18 6.37
CA VAL A 98 12.43 10.72 6.21
C VAL A 98 11.59 10.22 5.02
N GLY A 99 10.32 10.65 4.94
CA GLY A 99 9.47 10.33 3.78
C GLY A 99 10.07 10.82 2.46
N ARG A 100 10.60 12.07 2.44
CA ARG A 100 11.28 12.61 1.25
C ARG A 100 12.53 11.81 0.86
N GLN A 101 13.30 11.28 1.82
CA GLN A 101 14.42 10.40 1.51
C GLN A 101 13.95 9.15 0.77
N PHE A 102 12.90 8.49 1.25
CA PHE A 102 12.32 7.33 0.55
C PHE A 102 11.84 7.67 -0.86
N LEU A 103 11.11 8.78 -1.03
CA LEU A 103 10.59 9.19 -2.35
C LEU A 103 11.71 9.44 -3.39
N ASN A 104 12.92 9.71 -2.96
CA ASN A 104 14.08 9.90 -3.84
C ASN A 104 14.90 8.62 -4.09
N LYS A 105 14.73 7.56 -3.28
CA LYS A 105 15.51 6.30 -3.39
C LYS A 105 15.35 5.58 -4.74
N GLY A 106 14.21 5.75 -5.38
CA GLY A 106 13.93 5.09 -6.66
C GLY A 106 14.66 5.69 -7.86
N SER A 107 15.38 6.80 -7.73
CA SER A 107 15.94 7.54 -8.87
C SER A 107 16.91 6.71 -9.71
N ASP A 108 17.78 5.92 -9.08
CA ASP A 108 18.73 5.03 -9.76
C ASP A 108 18.04 3.87 -10.48
N TYR A 109 16.82 3.57 -10.08
CA TYR A 109 15.95 2.56 -10.70
C TYR A 109 14.95 3.17 -11.68
N LYS A 110 15.20 4.39 -12.16
CA LYS A 110 14.34 5.17 -13.08
C LYS A 110 12.94 5.45 -12.53
N LEU A 111 12.78 5.44 -11.22
CA LEU A 111 11.53 5.69 -10.51
C LEU A 111 11.70 6.89 -9.57
N LYS A 112 10.76 7.82 -9.59
CA LYS A 112 10.77 8.96 -8.66
C LYS A 112 9.45 9.01 -7.90
N GLY A 113 9.52 9.02 -6.56
CA GLY A 113 8.35 9.22 -5.71
C GLY A 113 7.85 10.65 -5.76
N LEU A 114 6.53 10.82 -5.82
CA LEU A 114 5.84 12.10 -5.75
C LEU A 114 5.25 12.35 -4.35
N CYS A 115 4.54 11.37 -3.81
CA CYS A 115 3.96 11.42 -2.46
C CYS A 115 3.58 10.02 -1.99
N PHE A 116 3.27 9.91 -0.68
CA PHE A 116 2.63 8.74 -0.10
C PHE A 116 1.12 8.95 0.02
N TYR A 117 0.35 7.90 -0.24
CA TYR A 117 -1.04 7.79 0.13
C TYR A 117 -1.19 6.86 1.32
N ASP A 118 -2.10 7.21 2.23
CA ASP A 118 -2.46 6.36 3.36
C ASP A 118 -3.16 5.09 2.84
N ALA A 119 -2.74 3.94 3.32
CA ALA A 119 -3.37 2.66 3.05
C ALA A 119 -3.81 1.96 4.36
N GLY A 120 -3.88 2.70 5.46
CA GLY A 120 -4.29 2.20 6.77
C GLY A 120 -3.40 1.06 7.28
N SER A 121 -3.93 0.33 8.23
CA SER A 121 -3.34 -0.91 8.72
C SER A 121 -3.88 -2.12 7.98
N ARG A 122 -3.04 -3.16 7.85
CA ARG A 122 -3.38 -4.43 7.23
C ARG A 122 -3.67 -5.45 8.31
N SER A 123 -4.73 -6.22 8.07
CA SER A 123 -5.26 -7.23 9.00
C SER A 123 -5.67 -8.49 8.24
N PHE A 124 -5.72 -9.62 8.93
CA PHE A 124 -6.13 -10.88 8.32
C PHE A 124 -7.64 -10.94 8.10
N TYR A 125 -8.04 -11.54 6.98
CA TYR A 125 -9.41 -11.93 6.70
C TYR A 125 -9.45 -13.31 6.05
N THR A 126 -10.46 -14.11 6.41
CA THR A 126 -10.51 -15.52 6.08
C THR A 126 -11.92 -15.98 5.76
N LYS A 127 -12.02 -17.17 5.15
CA LYS A 127 -13.31 -17.77 4.76
C LYS A 127 -14.00 -18.48 5.92
N SER A 128 -13.26 -19.18 6.79
CA SER A 128 -13.82 -20.25 7.63
C SER A 128 -13.71 -20.03 9.14
N LYS A 129 -12.81 -19.15 9.61
CA LYS A 129 -12.62 -18.85 11.04
C LYS A 129 -11.92 -17.52 11.26
N SER A 130 -12.13 -16.88 12.40
CA SER A 130 -11.36 -15.72 12.84
C SER A 130 -9.90 -16.09 13.17
N ILE A 131 -9.04 -15.09 13.13
CA ILE A 131 -7.62 -15.19 13.55
C ILE A 131 -7.46 -14.43 14.87
N GLU A 132 -7.51 -15.16 15.98
CA GLU A 132 -7.38 -14.60 17.33
C GLU A 132 -5.94 -14.67 17.85
N THR A 133 -5.17 -15.64 17.35
CA THR A 133 -3.77 -15.88 17.72
C THR A 133 -2.97 -16.26 16.47
N PRO A 134 -1.63 -16.14 16.50
CA PRO A 134 -0.79 -16.66 15.41
C PRO A 134 -1.02 -18.13 15.08
N ASP A 135 -1.36 -18.95 16.08
CA ASP A 135 -1.57 -20.38 15.90
C ASP A 135 -2.79 -20.70 15.00
N ASP A 136 -3.75 -19.77 14.90
CA ASP A 136 -4.90 -19.91 14.00
C ASP A 136 -4.53 -19.90 12.53
N LEU A 137 -3.36 -19.35 12.18
CA LEU A 137 -2.84 -19.34 10.80
C LEU A 137 -2.22 -20.68 10.39
N LYS A 138 -1.95 -21.61 11.33
CA LYS A 138 -1.35 -22.90 11.03
C LYS A 138 -2.21 -23.68 10.03
N GLY A 139 -1.57 -24.12 8.95
CA GLY A 139 -2.21 -24.88 7.87
C GLY A 139 -3.03 -24.05 6.88
N MET A 140 -3.19 -22.74 7.11
CA MET A 140 -3.93 -21.86 6.21
C MET A 140 -3.04 -21.30 5.10
N LYS A 141 -3.54 -21.34 3.88
CA LYS A 141 -2.95 -20.66 2.73
C LYS A 141 -3.42 -19.20 2.73
N ILE A 142 -2.53 -18.30 3.05
CA ILE A 142 -2.83 -16.86 3.13
C ILE A 142 -2.22 -16.15 1.93
N ARG A 143 -3.07 -15.49 1.14
CA ARG A 143 -2.56 -14.65 0.08
C ARG A 143 -1.81 -13.45 0.68
N VAL A 144 -0.68 -13.15 0.09
CA VAL A 144 0.11 -11.94 0.38
C VAL A 144 0.39 -11.16 -0.91
N GLN A 145 0.81 -9.91 -0.78
CA GLN A 145 1.37 -9.16 -1.90
C GLN A 145 2.66 -9.83 -2.39
N LYS A 146 3.10 -9.52 -3.62
CA LYS A 146 4.40 -9.99 -4.15
C LYS A 146 5.55 -9.24 -3.44
N SER A 147 5.77 -9.57 -2.17
CA SER A 147 6.74 -8.98 -1.25
C SER A 147 7.39 -10.09 -0.44
N ASN A 148 8.73 -10.07 -0.37
CA ASN A 148 9.48 -11.03 0.45
C ASN A 148 9.21 -10.82 1.94
N MET A 149 9.02 -9.59 2.38
CA MET A 149 8.67 -9.27 3.76
C MET A 149 7.29 -9.79 4.14
N ALA A 150 6.28 -9.63 3.26
CA ALA A 150 4.94 -10.16 3.49
C ALA A 150 4.93 -11.70 3.54
N VAL A 151 5.72 -12.36 2.68
CA VAL A 151 5.94 -13.82 2.73
C VAL A 151 6.57 -14.23 4.06
N SER A 152 7.61 -13.52 4.50
CA SER A 152 8.29 -13.81 5.76
C SER A 152 7.38 -13.62 6.97
N LEU A 153 6.56 -12.57 6.97
CA LEU A 153 5.58 -12.28 8.02
C LEU A 153 4.59 -13.42 8.22
N VAL A 154 3.90 -13.82 7.15
CA VAL A 154 2.88 -14.89 7.26
C VAL A 154 3.52 -16.22 7.63
N ARG A 155 4.72 -16.53 7.10
CA ARG A 155 5.47 -17.74 7.49
C ARG A 155 5.86 -17.73 8.96
N GLN A 156 6.33 -16.58 9.48
CA GLN A 156 6.72 -16.43 10.87
C GLN A 156 5.53 -16.59 11.83
N LEU A 157 4.33 -16.22 11.39
CA LEU A 157 3.08 -16.43 12.13
C LEU A 157 2.54 -17.86 11.99
N GLY A 158 3.17 -18.74 11.21
CA GLY A 158 2.80 -20.15 11.05
C GLY A 158 1.88 -20.45 9.86
N GLY A 159 1.50 -19.46 9.08
CA GLY A 159 0.70 -19.62 7.86
C GLY A 159 1.53 -20.01 6.63
N SER A 160 0.84 -20.40 5.56
CA SER A 160 1.43 -20.69 4.25
C SER A 160 1.21 -19.52 3.29
N PRO A 161 2.19 -18.64 3.11
CA PRO A 161 2.03 -17.45 2.27
C PRO A 161 1.98 -17.81 0.78
N THR A 162 1.04 -17.22 0.06
CA THR A 162 0.84 -17.40 -1.39
C THR A 162 0.83 -16.05 -2.09
N PRO A 163 1.93 -15.62 -2.73
CA PRO A 163 1.98 -14.34 -3.43
C PRO A 163 1.08 -14.34 -4.68
N ILE A 164 0.04 -13.50 -4.68
CA ILE A 164 -0.91 -13.35 -5.79
C ILE A 164 -1.13 -11.86 -6.06
N SER A 165 -1.19 -11.46 -7.35
CA SER A 165 -1.49 -10.09 -7.75
C SER A 165 -2.90 -9.68 -7.32
N TRP A 166 -3.12 -8.37 -7.11
CA TRP A 166 -4.39 -7.84 -6.62
C TRP A 166 -5.60 -8.24 -7.48
N GLY A 167 -5.50 -8.11 -8.79
CA GLY A 167 -6.60 -8.39 -9.71
C GLY A 167 -7.01 -9.87 -9.78
N GLU A 168 -6.17 -10.79 -9.28
CA GLU A 168 -6.42 -12.24 -9.27
C GLU A 168 -7.02 -12.70 -7.94
N LEU A 169 -6.98 -11.84 -6.88
CA LEU A 169 -7.25 -12.27 -5.52
C LEU A 169 -8.70 -12.69 -5.27
N TYR A 170 -9.69 -11.94 -5.77
CA TYR A 170 -11.10 -12.31 -5.58
C TYR A 170 -11.38 -13.72 -6.10
N THR A 171 -10.93 -14.02 -7.33
CA THR A 171 -11.09 -15.34 -7.95
C THR A 171 -10.35 -16.44 -7.16
N ALA A 172 -9.12 -16.14 -6.68
CA ALA A 172 -8.35 -17.10 -5.88
C ALA A 172 -9.04 -17.43 -4.55
N LEU A 173 -9.64 -16.44 -3.88
CA LEU A 173 -10.46 -16.63 -2.69
C LEU A 173 -11.73 -17.44 -3.00
N GLN A 174 -12.47 -17.05 -4.04
CA GLN A 174 -13.70 -17.70 -4.45
C GLN A 174 -13.49 -19.19 -4.77
N GLN A 175 -12.44 -19.50 -5.52
CA GLN A 175 -12.09 -20.87 -5.92
C GLN A 175 -11.39 -21.68 -4.82
N GLY A 176 -11.07 -21.09 -3.66
CA GLY A 176 -10.37 -21.79 -2.58
C GLY A 176 -8.90 -22.10 -2.87
N VAL A 177 -8.26 -21.39 -3.79
CA VAL A 177 -6.81 -21.44 -4.00
C VAL A 177 -6.08 -20.98 -2.74
N VAL A 178 -6.66 -20.02 -2.03
CA VAL A 178 -6.24 -19.53 -0.71
C VAL A 178 -7.42 -19.53 0.26
N ASP A 179 -7.13 -19.67 1.55
CA ASP A 179 -8.11 -19.73 2.64
C ASP A 179 -8.45 -18.32 3.17
N GLY A 180 -7.61 -17.37 2.89
CA GLY A 180 -7.74 -15.98 3.30
C GLY A 180 -6.64 -15.11 2.72
N ALA A 181 -6.62 -13.87 3.17
CA ALA A 181 -5.60 -12.89 2.80
C ALA A 181 -5.41 -11.86 3.93
N GLU A 182 -4.56 -10.87 3.70
CA GLU A 182 -4.36 -9.75 4.59
C GLU A 182 -4.45 -8.45 3.80
N ASN A 183 -5.14 -7.46 4.32
CA ASN A 183 -5.23 -6.12 3.74
C ASN A 183 -5.95 -5.15 4.68
N ASN A 184 -6.06 -3.90 4.26
CA ASN A 184 -6.84 -2.87 4.92
C ASN A 184 -8.34 -3.01 4.65
N LEU A 185 -9.12 -2.44 5.55
CA LEU A 185 -10.57 -2.57 5.54
C LEU A 185 -11.26 -1.93 4.31
N PRO A 186 -10.92 -0.71 3.84
CA PRO A 186 -11.50 -0.15 2.63
C PRO A 186 -11.27 -1.02 1.38
N SER A 187 -10.09 -1.62 1.24
CA SER A 187 -9.80 -2.53 0.13
C SER A 187 -10.59 -3.85 0.24
N PHE A 188 -10.72 -4.41 1.44
CA PHE A 188 -11.55 -5.59 1.68
C PHE A 188 -13.00 -5.37 1.26
N TYR A 189 -13.55 -4.20 1.60
CA TYR A 189 -14.92 -3.81 1.25
C TYR A 189 -15.09 -3.50 -0.24
N THR A 190 -14.29 -2.58 -0.79
CA THR A 190 -14.49 -2.09 -2.17
C THR A 190 -14.20 -3.15 -3.24
N SER A 191 -13.35 -4.14 -2.95
CA SER A 191 -13.10 -5.28 -3.84
C SER A 191 -14.04 -6.46 -3.60
N LYS A 192 -15.02 -6.31 -2.72
CA LYS A 192 -16.04 -7.31 -2.39
C LYS A 192 -15.48 -8.63 -1.83
N HIS A 193 -14.27 -8.61 -1.25
CA HIS A 193 -13.71 -9.80 -0.63
C HIS A 193 -14.58 -10.32 0.53
N TYR A 194 -15.39 -9.45 1.15
CA TYR A 194 -16.36 -9.81 2.18
C TYR A 194 -17.47 -10.76 1.67
N GLU A 195 -17.71 -10.84 0.35
CA GLU A 195 -18.67 -11.80 -0.22
C GLU A 195 -18.14 -13.24 -0.18
N VAL A 196 -16.82 -13.42 -0.05
CA VAL A 196 -16.13 -14.72 -0.07
C VAL A 196 -15.32 -15.00 1.20
N CYS A 197 -15.17 -14.03 2.10
CA CYS A 197 -14.48 -14.14 3.39
C CYS A 197 -15.38 -13.57 4.49
N ASN A 198 -15.76 -14.44 5.42
CA ASN A 198 -16.75 -14.12 6.46
C ASN A 198 -16.14 -13.59 7.76
N TYR A 199 -14.80 -13.55 7.88
CA TYR A 199 -14.08 -13.16 9.09
C TYR A 199 -13.06 -12.08 8.78
N TYR A 200 -13.01 -11.03 9.60
CA TYR A 200 -12.01 -9.96 9.55
C TYR A 200 -11.45 -9.73 10.94
N SER A 201 -10.16 -10.00 11.15
CA SER A 201 -9.49 -9.94 12.45
C SER A 201 -8.52 -8.76 12.49
N PHE A 202 -8.85 -7.71 13.26
CA PHE A 202 -8.06 -6.48 13.37
C PHE A 202 -6.76 -6.67 14.18
N ASP A 203 -5.85 -7.49 13.70
CA ASP A 203 -4.51 -7.64 14.29
C ASP A 203 -3.55 -6.51 13.89
N GLU A 204 -3.84 -5.79 12.80
CA GLU A 204 -3.14 -4.58 12.33
C GLU A 204 -1.62 -4.73 12.29
N HIS A 205 -1.17 -5.86 11.76
CA HIS A 205 0.25 -6.26 11.81
C HIS A 205 1.19 -5.37 11.02
N THR A 206 0.74 -4.67 9.98
CA THR A 206 1.54 -3.71 9.20
C THR A 206 0.73 -2.50 8.77
N ALA A 207 1.42 -1.39 8.47
CA ALA A 207 0.86 -0.19 7.86
C ALA A 207 1.72 0.19 6.64
N VAL A 208 1.47 -0.46 5.51
CA VAL A 208 2.25 -0.33 4.27
C VAL A 208 1.63 0.74 3.39
N PRO A 209 2.29 1.90 3.16
CA PRO A 209 1.72 2.96 2.35
C PRO A 209 1.64 2.60 0.86
N ASP A 210 0.76 3.29 0.16
CA ASP A 210 0.83 3.39 -1.28
C ASP A 210 1.76 4.54 -1.70
N VAL A 211 2.50 4.36 -2.79
CA VAL A 211 3.45 5.33 -3.31
C VAL A 211 3.03 5.77 -4.71
N MET A 212 2.86 7.09 -4.88
CA MET A 212 2.71 7.69 -6.20
C MET A 212 4.08 7.87 -6.82
N LEU A 213 4.31 7.28 -7.99
CA LEU A 213 5.58 7.30 -8.70
C LEU A 213 5.43 7.89 -10.10
N ILE A 214 6.46 8.60 -10.55
CA ILE A 214 6.66 9.04 -11.93
C ILE A 214 7.94 8.42 -12.48
N GLY A 215 7.94 8.01 -13.75
CA GLY A 215 9.16 7.61 -14.42
C GLY A 215 10.15 8.79 -14.53
N THR A 216 11.44 8.54 -14.26
CA THR A 216 12.45 9.63 -14.32
C THR A 216 12.59 10.22 -15.73
N GLU A 217 12.35 9.44 -16.78
CA GLU A 217 12.31 9.95 -18.15
C GLU A 217 11.21 11.00 -18.32
N THR A 218 9.98 10.69 -17.90
CA THR A 218 8.87 11.67 -17.92
C THR A 218 9.16 12.86 -17.03
N TRP A 219 9.69 12.65 -15.82
CA TRP A 219 10.06 13.74 -14.91
C TRP A 219 11.07 14.68 -15.56
N ASN A 220 12.07 14.15 -16.26
CA ASN A 220 13.14 14.95 -16.88
C ASN A 220 12.65 15.74 -18.11
N ARG A 221 11.62 15.27 -18.81
CA ARG A 221 10.97 16.03 -19.91
C ARG A 221 10.15 17.22 -19.42
N LEU A 222 9.70 17.21 -18.16
CA LEU A 222 8.98 18.34 -17.57
C LEU A 222 9.96 19.48 -17.24
N ASN A 223 9.57 20.71 -17.57
CA ASN A 223 10.33 21.89 -17.14
C ASN A 223 10.13 22.16 -15.64
N LYS A 224 10.90 23.11 -15.08
CA LYS A 224 10.89 23.43 -13.64
C LYS A 224 9.49 23.80 -13.13
N GLN A 225 8.74 24.56 -13.90
CA GLN A 225 7.39 24.99 -13.52
C GLN A 225 6.38 23.84 -13.59
N GLU A 226 6.47 22.98 -14.59
CA GLU A 226 5.62 21.80 -14.74
C GLU A 226 5.86 20.78 -13.61
N ARG A 227 7.12 20.56 -13.22
CA ARG A 227 7.48 19.74 -12.05
C ARG A 227 6.88 20.30 -10.76
N LYS A 228 6.93 21.63 -10.59
CA LYS A 228 6.33 22.31 -9.44
C LYS A 228 4.83 22.08 -9.38
N TRP A 229 4.11 22.32 -10.48
CA TRP A 229 2.66 22.09 -10.54
C TRP A 229 2.27 20.64 -10.22
N LEU A 230 3.02 19.67 -10.78
CA LEU A 230 2.77 18.25 -10.52
C LEU A 230 3.02 17.89 -9.06
N GLN A 231 4.13 18.35 -8.48
CA GLN A 231 4.46 18.08 -7.08
C GLN A 231 3.42 18.69 -6.11
N GLU A 232 2.99 19.94 -6.37
CA GLU A 232 1.94 20.60 -5.58
C GLU A 232 0.60 19.85 -5.69
N ALA A 233 0.22 19.39 -6.88
CA ALA A 233 -0.98 18.60 -7.10
C ALA A 233 -0.90 17.23 -6.37
N ALA A 234 0.25 16.56 -6.42
CA ALA A 234 0.47 15.28 -5.73
C ALA A 234 0.37 15.46 -4.20
N ASN A 235 1.05 16.44 -3.63
CA ASN A 235 1.01 16.72 -2.19
C ASN A 235 -0.42 17.05 -1.71
N ALA A 236 -1.13 17.90 -2.44
CA ALA A 236 -2.50 18.27 -2.09
C ALA A 236 -3.46 17.09 -2.22
N SER A 237 -3.26 16.22 -3.22
CA SER A 237 -4.07 15.00 -3.38
C SER A 237 -3.81 13.99 -2.27
N ALA A 238 -2.59 13.91 -1.73
CA ALA A 238 -2.28 13.05 -0.57
C ALA A 238 -3.06 13.50 0.68
N GLN A 239 -3.11 14.80 0.95
CA GLN A 239 -3.90 15.35 2.07
C GLN A 239 -5.41 15.11 1.89
N TYR A 240 -5.90 15.22 0.65
CA TYR A 240 -7.29 14.90 0.32
C TYR A 240 -7.59 13.41 0.48
N GLN A 241 -6.66 12.56 0.04
CA GLN A 241 -6.77 11.11 0.15
C GLN A 241 -6.93 10.65 1.60
N ARG A 242 -6.17 11.20 2.55
CA ARG A 242 -6.29 10.86 3.97
C ARG A 242 -7.69 11.14 4.53
N LYS A 243 -8.32 12.22 4.08
CA LYS A 243 -9.72 12.54 4.47
C LYS A 243 -10.69 11.52 3.88
N LEU A 244 -10.53 11.17 2.61
CA LEU A 244 -11.34 10.13 1.97
C LEU A 244 -11.12 8.77 2.63
N TRP A 245 -9.88 8.47 3.05
CA TRP A 245 -9.52 7.22 3.68
C TRP A 245 -10.22 7.04 5.03
N ALA A 246 -10.17 8.04 5.88
CA ALA A 246 -10.84 8.01 7.19
C ALA A 246 -12.35 7.74 7.07
N LEU A 247 -13.02 8.41 6.12
CA LEU A 247 -14.44 8.17 5.84
C LEU A 247 -14.69 6.76 5.30
N ALA A 248 -13.80 6.27 4.43
CA ALA A 248 -13.94 4.94 3.84
C ALA A 248 -13.69 3.81 4.86
N GLU A 249 -12.82 4.00 5.85
CA GLU A 249 -12.63 3.03 6.95
C GLU A 249 -13.92 2.88 7.78
N GLU A 250 -14.57 3.99 8.11
CA GLU A 250 -15.83 3.99 8.87
C GLU A 250 -16.97 3.34 8.05
N GLU A 251 -17.15 3.77 6.80
CA GLU A 251 -18.13 3.21 5.87
C GLU A 251 -17.94 1.71 5.68
N ALA A 252 -16.71 1.28 5.43
CA ALA A 252 -16.40 -0.12 5.21
C ALA A 252 -16.71 -0.98 6.44
N LEU A 253 -16.38 -0.50 7.66
CA LEU A 253 -16.65 -1.24 8.89
C LEU A 253 -18.16 -1.45 9.10
N GLN A 254 -18.95 -0.42 8.86
CA GLN A 254 -20.42 -0.51 8.96
C GLN A 254 -20.97 -1.48 7.91
N ALA A 255 -20.50 -1.37 6.68
CA ALA A 255 -20.99 -2.18 5.57
C ALA A 255 -20.66 -3.67 5.72
N ILE A 256 -19.43 -4.04 6.13
CA ILE A 256 -19.08 -5.45 6.31
C ILE A 256 -19.83 -6.09 7.49
N LYS A 257 -20.03 -5.34 8.59
CA LYS A 257 -20.86 -5.81 9.71
C LYS A 257 -22.32 -6.03 9.28
N ALA A 258 -22.88 -5.10 8.51
CA ALA A 258 -24.23 -5.25 7.95
C ALA A 258 -24.35 -6.43 6.97
N ALA A 259 -23.27 -6.78 6.27
CA ALA A 259 -23.18 -7.95 5.41
C ALA A 259 -22.96 -9.28 6.16
N GLY A 260 -22.86 -9.23 7.51
CA GLY A 260 -22.71 -10.44 8.34
C GLY A 260 -21.28 -10.93 8.52
N VAL A 261 -20.26 -10.13 8.18
CA VAL A 261 -18.86 -10.46 8.46
C VAL A 261 -18.62 -10.42 9.97
N GLU A 262 -18.06 -11.48 10.51
CA GLU A 262 -17.60 -11.53 11.90
C GLU A 262 -16.31 -10.72 12.04
N VAL A 263 -16.35 -9.71 12.92
CA VAL A 263 -15.23 -8.78 13.13
C VAL A 263 -14.67 -9.01 14.53
N THR A 264 -13.37 -9.32 14.61
CA THR A 264 -12.68 -9.56 15.86
C THR A 264 -11.50 -8.61 16.07
N TYR A 265 -11.08 -8.46 17.33
CA TYR A 265 -10.00 -7.57 17.74
C TYR A 265 -9.00 -8.35 18.60
N PRO A 266 -8.12 -9.14 17.98
CA PRO A 266 -7.19 -10.00 18.69
C PRO A 266 -6.14 -9.18 19.48
N ASN A 267 -5.54 -9.82 20.48
CA ASN A 267 -4.44 -9.21 21.22
C ASN A 267 -3.19 -9.12 20.33
N LYS A 268 -2.89 -7.91 19.86
CA LYS A 268 -1.76 -7.62 18.95
C LYS A 268 -0.40 -8.01 19.52
N SER A 269 -0.23 -8.02 20.84
CA SER A 269 1.03 -8.39 21.46
C SER A 269 1.42 -9.85 21.19
N LEU A 270 0.44 -10.74 20.99
CA LEU A 270 0.69 -12.14 20.62
C LEU A 270 1.35 -12.26 19.25
N PHE A 271 0.92 -11.42 18.30
CA PHE A 271 1.48 -11.35 16.96
C PHE A 271 2.84 -10.64 16.98
N ALA A 272 2.93 -9.49 17.65
CA ALA A 272 4.15 -8.70 17.74
C ALA A 272 5.31 -9.49 18.35
N SER A 273 5.04 -10.33 19.37
CA SER A 273 6.07 -11.17 20.02
C SER A 273 6.71 -12.19 19.08
N LYS A 274 6.04 -12.55 17.97
CA LYS A 274 6.59 -13.46 16.95
C LYS A 274 7.46 -12.74 15.90
N MET A 275 7.51 -11.41 15.91
CA MET A 275 8.13 -10.62 14.83
C MET A 275 9.62 -10.32 15.06
N GLU A 276 10.19 -10.63 16.21
CA GLU A 276 11.62 -10.41 16.50
C GLU A 276 12.55 -10.97 15.40
N PRO A 277 12.38 -12.21 14.91
CA PRO A 277 13.24 -12.72 13.83
C PRO A 277 13.16 -11.91 12.52
N ILE A 278 12.01 -11.30 12.21
CA ILE A 278 11.88 -10.43 11.04
C ILE A 278 12.65 -9.14 11.24
N ASN A 279 12.62 -8.57 12.44
CA ASN A 279 13.35 -7.35 12.75
C ASN A 279 14.88 -7.59 12.76
N ALA A 280 15.32 -8.78 13.15
CA ALA A 280 16.72 -9.17 13.21
C ALA A 280 17.42 -9.32 11.85
N VAL A 281 16.68 -9.40 10.74
CA VAL A 281 17.29 -9.44 9.39
C VAL A 281 17.92 -8.12 8.95
N PHE A 282 17.67 -7.03 9.68
CA PHE A 282 18.25 -5.72 9.40
C PHE A 282 19.53 -5.52 10.21
N ALA A 283 20.68 -5.76 9.55
CA ALA A 283 21.98 -5.56 10.18
C ALA A 283 22.14 -4.10 10.68
N PRO A 284 22.68 -3.88 11.88
CA PRO A 284 22.79 -2.54 12.48
C PRO A 284 23.53 -1.49 11.62
N GLU A 285 24.47 -1.94 10.79
CA GLU A 285 25.23 -1.08 9.87
C GLU A 285 24.52 -0.84 8.54
N SER A 286 23.40 -1.52 8.27
CA SER A 286 22.68 -1.39 7.00
C SER A 286 21.93 -0.06 6.90
N GLU A 287 21.82 0.46 5.69
CA GLU A 287 21.01 1.65 5.42
C GLU A 287 19.54 1.44 5.84
N ALA A 288 19.02 0.24 5.63
CA ALA A 288 17.65 -0.10 6.05
C ALA A 288 17.47 0.03 7.56
N PHE A 289 18.46 -0.39 8.37
CA PHE A 289 18.41 -0.20 9.83
C PHE A 289 18.43 1.28 10.21
N GLN A 290 19.28 2.09 9.55
CA GLN A 290 19.31 3.53 9.79
C GLN A 290 17.97 4.19 9.45
N LEU A 291 17.31 3.78 8.36
CA LEU A 291 15.97 4.26 8.00
C LEU A 291 14.90 3.84 9.02
N ILE A 292 14.98 2.62 9.57
CA ILE A 292 14.11 2.17 10.65
C ILE A 292 14.27 3.05 11.90
N GLN A 293 15.51 3.35 12.30
CA GLN A 293 15.75 4.23 13.44
C GLN A 293 15.22 5.64 13.15
N ALA A 294 15.51 6.19 11.97
CA ALA A 294 14.99 7.49 11.56
C ALA A 294 13.46 7.57 11.60
N ILE A 295 12.75 6.50 11.23
CA ILE A 295 11.28 6.42 11.35
C ILE A 295 10.87 6.42 12.83
N LYS A 296 11.52 5.59 13.67
CA LYS A 296 11.20 5.47 15.10
C LYS A 296 11.44 6.78 15.89
N ASP A 297 12.45 7.56 15.47
CA ASP A 297 12.81 8.84 16.09
C ASP A 297 11.90 9.99 15.72
N VAL A 298 11.04 9.83 14.70
CA VAL A 298 10.04 10.86 14.35
C VAL A 298 9.08 11.04 15.52
N PRO A 299 8.89 12.28 16.04
CA PRO A 299 7.94 12.54 17.12
C PRO A 299 6.49 12.27 16.68
N GLN A 300 5.62 12.12 17.68
CA GLN A 300 4.17 12.00 17.45
C GLN A 300 3.57 13.33 17.00
#